data_8212c2b2052b2b85fd1546263d390a48
#
_entry.id   8212c2b2052b2b85fd1546263d390a48
#
_cell.length_a   1.000
_cell.length_b   1.000
_cell.length_c   1.000
_cell.angle_alpha   90.00
_cell.angle_beta   90.00
_cell.angle_gamma   90.00
#
_symmetry.space_group_name_H-M   'P 1'
#
loop_
_entity.id
_entity.type
_entity.pdbx_description
1 polymer ?
#
loop_
_entity_poly.entity_id
_entity_poly.type
_entity_poly.pdbx_seq_one_letter_code
_entity_poly.pdbx_strand_id
1 'polypeptide(L)'
;MRELLVGDKVLDHQMSDDVGSIEAIPWPNGPPPRRLLAIRMQAMGDVAITLPYICAVQRLLPDTLIDFVTLGQNRDLPRALRILRHVDGLGGGRRERWQLLMAPLLLARLLTRRYDVVLDLQNNRVSRTIRRAVAPRAWASFDRYSPLSAGERTRRTIAAAGFSLARVEAALPLRDPDAGLAILQNAGWDRSSELVILSPAGAFPSRNWPLERYAEFAMRWQRGRTAQFAVLGLANLHRKAGSLKAILGSRLLDLAGRTSPSEALSIVQRASLVLTEDCGLMHLAWISGVPTLALFGSSQHVWSTPLGQHTVCLHSGDLACGGCMDRTCRYGDVHCLNRYTADYVVERALALVERSSRLATKII
;
A
#
# COMPACT_ATOMS: atom_id res chain seq x y z
N MET A 1 -27.57 -17.31 -5.74
CA MET A 1 -26.61 -16.27 -5.36
C MET A 1 -25.75 -16.87 -4.25
N ARG A 2 -24.63 -17.52 -4.61
CA ARG A 2 -23.75 -18.20 -3.63
C ARG A 2 -22.75 -17.18 -3.10
N GLU A 3 -22.81 -16.94 -1.81
CA GLU A 3 -21.80 -16.23 -1.05
C GLU A 3 -20.46 -16.97 -1.16
N LEU A 4 -19.49 -16.37 -1.81
CA LEU A 4 -18.09 -16.72 -1.63
C LEU A 4 -17.56 -15.87 -0.46
N LEU A 5 -17.91 -16.32 0.75
CA LEU A 5 -17.06 -16.08 1.90
C LEU A 5 -15.70 -16.69 1.55
N VAL A 6 -14.68 -15.85 1.43
CA VAL A 6 -13.29 -16.29 1.50
C VAL A 6 -13.05 -16.60 2.98
N GLY A 7 -13.64 -17.73 3.42
CA GLY A 7 -13.35 -18.34 4.69
C GLY A 7 -12.04 -19.11 4.56
N ASP A 8 -11.28 -19.05 5.63
CA ASP A 8 -10.11 -19.88 6.00
C ASP A 8 -9.81 -21.06 5.07
N LYS A 9 -9.32 -20.80 3.88
CA LYS A 9 -8.45 -21.69 3.17
C LYS A 9 -7.06 -21.06 3.20
N VAL A 10 -6.24 -21.53 4.14
CA VAL A 10 -4.83 -21.73 3.88
C VAL A 10 -4.77 -22.26 2.45
N LEU A 11 -4.31 -21.41 1.52
CA LEU A 11 -4.10 -21.82 0.14
C LEU A 11 -2.89 -22.78 0.15
N ASP A 12 -3.15 -24.03 0.52
CA ASP A 12 -2.37 -25.19 0.07
C ASP A 12 -2.70 -25.38 -1.42
N HIS A 13 -2.29 -24.44 -2.24
CA HIS A 13 -2.09 -24.70 -3.64
C HIS A 13 -0.70 -25.34 -3.79
N GLN A 14 -0.70 -26.63 -4.05
CA GLN A 14 0.33 -27.25 -4.87
C GLN A 14 0.38 -26.48 -6.20
N MET A 15 1.14 -25.38 -6.18
CA MET A 15 1.49 -24.64 -7.38
C MET A 15 2.73 -25.33 -7.97
N SER A 16 2.58 -25.79 -9.21
CA SER A 16 3.63 -26.25 -10.08
C SER A 16 4.91 -25.43 -9.95
N ASP A 17 6.06 -26.10 -9.94
CA ASP A 17 7.43 -25.60 -9.75
C ASP A 17 7.96 -24.66 -10.85
N ASP A 18 7.11 -24.03 -11.63
CA ASP A 18 7.49 -23.17 -12.75
C ASP A 18 7.36 -21.66 -12.39
N VAL A 19 7.72 -21.30 -11.16
CA VAL A 19 7.91 -19.90 -10.74
C VAL A 19 9.37 -19.56 -11.00
N GLY A 20 9.61 -18.55 -11.84
CA GLY A 20 10.94 -18.10 -12.21
C GLY A 20 11.92 -18.06 -11.04
N SER A 21 13.11 -18.60 -11.22
CA SER A 21 14.09 -18.75 -10.16
C SER A 21 14.53 -17.39 -9.61
N ILE A 22 14.31 -17.16 -8.32
CA ILE A 22 14.85 -15.98 -7.62
C ILE A 22 16.37 -16.16 -7.52
N GLU A 23 17.12 -15.27 -8.18
CA GLU A 23 18.57 -15.24 -8.01
C GLU A 23 18.91 -14.75 -6.59
N ALA A 24 19.67 -15.53 -5.85
CA ALA A 24 20.04 -15.19 -4.49
C ALA A 24 21.37 -15.84 -4.05
N ILE A 25 22.04 -15.18 -3.11
CA ILE A 25 23.06 -15.76 -2.21
C ILE A 25 22.48 -15.58 -0.81
N PRO A 26 22.03 -16.64 -0.14
CA PRO A 26 21.41 -16.53 1.17
C PRO A 26 22.43 -16.16 2.25
N TRP A 27 21.95 -15.48 3.29
CA TRP A 27 22.74 -15.24 4.51
C TRP A 27 23.05 -16.60 5.18
N PRO A 28 24.31 -16.87 5.52
CA PRO A 28 24.67 -18.13 6.16
C PRO A 28 24.09 -18.23 7.57
N ASN A 29 23.86 -19.45 8.04
CA ASN A 29 23.52 -19.68 9.45
C ASN A 29 24.64 -19.15 10.35
N GLY A 30 24.26 -18.28 11.30
CA GLY A 30 25.25 -17.65 12.18
C GLY A 30 24.70 -16.34 12.80
N PRO A 31 25.60 -15.45 13.25
CA PRO A 31 25.16 -14.18 13.84
C PRO A 31 24.38 -13.33 12.83
N PRO A 32 23.42 -12.52 13.30
CA PRO A 32 22.62 -11.66 12.40
C PRO A 32 23.51 -10.65 11.65
N PRO A 33 23.10 -10.24 10.45
CA PRO A 33 23.82 -9.21 9.70
C PRO A 33 23.79 -7.88 10.46
N ARG A 34 24.88 -7.14 10.41
CA ARG A 34 24.95 -5.79 11.05
C ARG A 34 24.15 -4.77 10.27
N ARG A 35 24.17 -4.83 8.93
CA ARG A 35 23.50 -3.84 8.08
C ARG A 35 22.88 -4.46 6.83
N LEU A 36 21.62 -4.11 6.59
CA LEU A 36 20.82 -4.55 5.46
C LEU A 36 20.41 -3.34 4.61
N LEU A 37 20.51 -3.45 3.29
CA LEU A 37 19.98 -2.50 2.35
C LEU A 37 18.78 -3.10 1.61
N ALA A 38 17.63 -2.44 1.69
CA ALA A 38 16.47 -2.73 0.85
C ALA A 38 16.39 -1.72 -0.30
N ILE A 39 16.17 -2.20 -1.53
CA ILE A 39 16.08 -1.37 -2.73
C ILE A 39 14.69 -1.56 -3.37
N ARG A 40 13.83 -0.55 -3.29
CA ARG A 40 12.55 -0.49 -4.03
C ARG A 40 12.31 0.91 -4.54
N MET A 41 12.44 1.10 -5.87
CA MET A 41 12.48 2.42 -6.47
C MET A 41 11.11 2.96 -6.85
N GLN A 42 10.26 2.13 -7.44
CA GLN A 42 8.95 2.52 -8.01
C GLN A 42 8.02 1.31 -8.24
N ALA A 43 6.67 1.46 -8.36
CA ALA A 43 5.97 2.73 -8.15
C ALA A 43 5.78 3.01 -6.66
N MET A 44 5.11 4.15 -6.27
CA MET A 44 4.87 4.45 -4.85
C MET A 44 4.04 3.37 -4.15
N GLY A 45 3.03 2.81 -4.82
CA GLY A 45 2.25 1.68 -4.28
C GLY A 45 3.11 0.46 -4.00
N ASP A 46 4.04 0.12 -4.89
CA ASP A 46 4.98 -0.98 -4.70
C ASP A 46 5.96 -0.72 -3.53
N VAL A 47 6.42 0.53 -3.38
CA VAL A 47 7.22 0.94 -2.21
C VAL A 47 6.39 0.71 -0.94
N ALA A 48 5.14 1.18 -0.93
CA ALA A 48 4.22 1.00 0.20
C ALA A 48 4.04 -0.48 0.56
N ILE A 49 3.71 -1.34 -0.41
CA ILE A 49 3.53 -2.79 -0.22
C ILE A 49 4.77 -3.45 0.41
N THR A 50 5.96 -2.95 0.11
CA THR A 50 7.22 -3.50 0.63
C THR A 50 7.42 -3.23 2.13
N LEU A 51 6.91 -2.10 2.66
CA LEU A 51 7.22 -1.63 4.01
C LEU A 51 6.83 -2.57 5.15
N PRO A 52 5.65 -3.23 5.17
CA PRO A 52 5.31 -4.20 6.21
C PRO A 52 6.29 -5.38 6.27
N TYR A 53 6.81 -5.80 5.12
CA TYR A 53 7.80 -6.88 5.05
C TYR A 53 9.15 -6.45 5.63
N ILE A 54 9.57 -5.21 5.37
CA ILE A 54 10.78 -4.64 5.99
C ILE A 54 10.58 -4.47 7.50
N CYS A 55 9.40 -4.09 7.96
CA CYS A 55 9.07 -4.08 9.39
C CYS A 55 9.16 -5.49 10.00
N ALA A 56 8.71 -6.53 9.27
CA ALA A 56 8.83 -7.91 9.71
C ALA A 56 10.30 -8.37 9.76
N VAL A 57 11.13 -7.97 8.80
CA VAL A 57 12.59 -8.20 8.84
C VAL A 57 13.21 -7.53 10.06
N GLN A 58 12.84 -6.28 10.39
CA GLN A 58 13.36 -5.61 11.58
C GLN A 58 12.96 -6.31 12.88
N ARG A 59 11.74 -6.86 12.96
CA ARG A 59 11.30 -7.67 14.12
C ARG A 59 12.09 -8.98 14.24
N LEU A 60 12.41 -9.62 13.11
CA LEU A 60 13.23 -10.83 13.06
C LEU A 60 14.70 -10.53 13.43
N LEU A 61 15.19 -9.37 13.06
CA LEU A 61 16.58 -8.93 13.21
C LEU A 61 16.65 -7.58 13.95
N PRO A 62 16.34 -7.51 15.26
CA PRO A 62 16.14 -6.26 15.98
C PRO A 62 17.40 -5.37 16.02
N ASP A 63 18.59 -5.95 16.04
CA ASP A 63 19.86 -5.24 16.11
C ASP A 63 20.45 -4.88 14.74
N THR A 64 19.82 -5.34 13.64
CA THR A 64 20.27 -5.04 12.28
C THR A 64 19.86 -3.62 11.88
N LEU A 65 20.82 -2.82 11.43
CA LEU A 65 20.54 -1.51 10.86
C LEU A 65 19.98 -1.68 9.45
N ILE A 66 18.77 -1.18 9.21
CA ILE A 66 18.13 -1.24 7.90
C ILE A 66 18.15 0.12 7.22
N ASP A 67 18.74 0.17 6.03
CA ASP A 67 18.72 1.32 5.14
C ASP A 67 17.81 1.02 3.93
N PHE A 68 17.25 2.06 3.34
CA PHE A 68 16.31 1.93 2.21
C PHE A 68 16.69 2.85 1.06
N VAL A 69 16.69 2.33 -0.17
CA VAL A 69 16.90 3.11 -1.40
C VAL A 69 15.62 3.11 -2.21
N THR A 70 15.19 4.32 -2.60
CA THR A 70 14.03 4.53 -3.48
C THR A 70 14.28 5.69 -4.44
N LEU A 71 13.33 6.03 -5.32
CA LEU A 71 13.41 7.28 -6.08
C LEU A 71 13.17 8.49 -5.17
N GLY A 72 13.81 9.62 -5.48
CA GLY A 72 13.70 10.83 -4.68
C GLY A 72 12.25 11.24 -4.38
N GLN A 73 11.37 11.10 -5.36
CA GLN A 73 9.94 11.42 -5.23
C GLN A 73 9.16 10.48 -4.30
N ASN A 74 9.66 9.27 -4.05
CA ASN A 74 9.00 8.28 -3.18
C ASN A 74 9.62 8.22 -1.78
N ARG A 75 10.67 9.03 -1.51
CA ARG A 75 11.50 8.96 -0.30
C ARG A 75 10.73 9.30 0.97
N ASP A 76 9.75 10.17 0.89
CA ASP A 76 9.02 10.67 2.04
C ASP A 76 8.33 9.53 2.83
N LEU A 77 7.66 8.62 2.13
CA LEU A 77 6.93 7.53 2.76
C LEU A 77 7.84 6.58 3.58
N PRO A 78 8.93 6.00 3.06
CA PRO A 78 9.81 5.18 3.89
C PRO A 78 10.50 5.98 5.01
N ARG A 79 10.78 7.28 4.81
CA ARG A 79 11.35 8.15 5.85
C ARG A 79 10.44 8.32 7.06
N ALA A 80 9.14 8.20 6.88
CA ALA A 80 8.19 8.25 7.99
C ALA A 80 8.37 7.09 8.97
N LEU A 81 9.01 5.98 8.59
CA LEU A 81 9.19 4.82 9.46
C LEU A 81 10.39 4.95 10.38
N ARG A 82 10.19 4.73 11.70
CA ARG A 82 11.26 4.81 12.69
C ARG A 82 12.28 3.68 12.59
N ILE A 83 11.92 2.55 11.96
CA ILE A 83 12.80 1.39 11.82
C ILE A 83 13.92 1.59 10.79
N LEU A 84 13.76 2.52 9.85
CA LEU A 84 14.75 2.76 8.80
C LEU A 84 15.82 3.75 9.29
N ARG A 85 17.09 3.34 9.31
CA ARG A 85 18.19 4.19 9.74
C ARG A 85 18.45 5.33 8.77
N HIS A 86 18.60 5.00 7.48
CA HIS A 86 18.74 5.97 6.39
C HIS A 86 17.78 5.61 5.25
N VAL A 87 17.24 6.64 4.63
CA VAL A 87 16.45 6.52 3.40
C VAL A 87 17.06 7.42 2.35
N ASP A 88 17.67 6.81 1.35
CA ASP A 88 18.33 7.52 0.25
C ASP A 88 17.43 7.58 -0.96
N GLY A 89 17.32 8.77 -1.56
CA GLY A 89 16.58 9.01 -2.77
C GLY A 89 17.49 9.09 -3.99
N LEU A 90 17.24 8.24 -5.00
CA LEU A 90 17.91 8.34 -6.29
C LEU A 90 17.22 9.38 -7.16
N GLY A 91 18.01 10.28 -7.76
CA GLY A 91 17.53 11.23 -8.75
C GLY A 91 17.23 10.58 -10.11
N GLY A 92 16.77 11.40 -11.09
CA GLY A 92 16.52 10.95 -12.48
C GLY A 92 15.08 10.51 -12.78
N GLY A 93 14.16 10.61 -11.80
CA GLY A 93 12.73 10.30 -11.96
C GLY A 93 12.52 8.86 -12.44
N ARG A 94 11.57 8.65 -13.39
CA ARG A 94 11.25 7.30 -13.92
C ARG A 94 12.15 6.83 -15.06
N ARG A 95 13.08 7.65 -15.56
CA ARG A 95 13.93 7.34 -16.71
C ARG A 95 15.22 6.67 -16.28
N GLU A 96 15.40 5.40 -16.58
CA GLU A 96 16.53 4.56 -16.16
C GLU A 96 17.90 5.16 -16.49
N ARG A 97 18.06 5.74 -17.69
CA ARG A 97 19.32 6.40 -18.08
C ARG A 97 19.72 7.57 -17.19
N TRP A 98 18.76 8.37 -16.74
CA TRP A 98 19.00 9.47 -15.80
C TRP A 98 19.29 8.96 -14.39
N GLN A 99 18.63 7.87 -13.99
CA GLN A 99 18.91 7.19 -12.74
C GLN A 99 20.36 6.67 -12.72
N LEU A 100 20.83 6.04 -13.82
CA LEU A 100 22.22 5.57 -13.93
C LEU A 100 23.22 6.73 -13.87
N LEU A 101 22.93 7.88 -14.47
CA LEU A 101 23.78 9.06 -14.41
C LEU A 101 23.88 9.62 -12.96
N MET A 102 22.79 9.53 -12.18
CA MET A 102 22.76 10.00 -10.80
C MET A 102 23.25 8.96 -9.78
N ALA A 103 23.39 7.69 -10.19
CA ALA A 103 23.78 6.60 -9.31
C ALA A 103 25.17 6.78 -8.65
N PRO A 104 26.22 7.36 -9.26
CA PRO A 104 27.51 7.55 -8.62
C PRO A 104 27.44 8.34 -7.31
N LEU A 105 26.62 9.41 -7.25
CA LEU A 105 26.44 10.21 -6.02
C LEU A 105 25.78 9.41 -4.90
N LEU A 106 24.83 8.53 -5.25
CA LEU A 106 24.22 7.63 -4.31
C LEU A 106 25.21 6.56 -3.85
N LEU A 107 25.94 5.94 -4.78
CA LEU A 107 26.94 4.91 -4.50
C LEU A 107 28.03 5.40 -3.56
N ALA A 108 28.54 6.62 -3.75
CA ALA A 108 29.52 7.20 -2.85
C ALA A 108 29.09 7.18 -1.37
N ARG A 109 27.78 7.42 -1.12
CA ARG A 109 27.19 7.33 0.23
C ARG A 109 27.00 5.90 0.71
N LEU A 110 26.51 5.01 -0.17
CA LEU A 110 26.25 3.62 0.20
C LEU A 110 27.53 2.86 0.52
N LEU A 111 28.59 3.07 -0.24
CA LEU A 111 29.90 2.41 -0.05
C LEU A 111 30.54 2.72 1.30
N THR A 112 30.32 3.89 1.88
CA THR A 112 30.83 4.23 3.21
C THR A 112 30.18 3.42 4.33
N ARG A 113 29.01 2.81 4.09
CA ARG A 113 28.21 2.16 5.13
C ARG A 113 28.44 0.66 5.25
N ARG A 114 29.00 -0.01 4.24
CA ARG A 114 29.28 -1.46 4.18
C ARG A 114 28.04 -2.30 4.55
N TYR A 115 27.40 -2.90 3.55
CA TYR A 115 26.19 -3.72 3.75
C TYR A 115 26.52 -5.21 3.71
N ASP A 116 26.03 -5.95 4.69
CA ASP A 116 26.15 -7.41 4.72
C ASP A 116 25.13 -8.08 3.78
N VAL A 117 23.92 -7.51 3.73
CA VAL A 117 22.79 -8.04 2.96
C VAL A 117 22.17 -6.97 2.07
N VAL A 118 21.80 -7.34 0.84
CA VAL A 118 21.00 -6.50 -0.05
C VAL A 118 19.73 -7.24 -0.50
N LEU A 119 18.58 -6.67 -0.19
CA LEU A 119 17.29 -7.07 -0.75
C LEU A 119 17.00 -6.20 -1.98
N ASP A 120 17.28 -6.70 -3.18
CA ASP A 120 16.99 -6.01 -4.44
C ASP A 120 15.54 -6.27 -4.84
N LEU A 121 14.60 -5.55 -4.20
CA LEU A 121 13.16 -5.66 -4.42
C LEU A 121 12.69 -4.92 -5.68
N GLN A 122 13.59 -4.37 -6.47
CA GLN A 122 13.32 -3.72 -7.75
C GLN A 122 13.74 -4.56 -8.95
N ASN A 123 14.92 -5.16 -8.89
CA ASN A 123 15.55 -5.98 -9.92
C ASN A 123 15.52 -5.37 -11.34
N ASN A 124 15.95 -4.11 -11.47
CA ASN A 124 16.19 -3.47 -12.77
C ASN A 124 17.70 -3.23 -12.98
N ARG A 125 18.10 -2.66 -14.13
CA ARG A 125 19.52 -2.38 -14.42
C ARG A 125 20.18 -1.52 -13.34
N VAL A 126 19.45 -0.51 -12.85
CA VAL A 126 19.97 0.44 -11.85
C VAL A 126 20.17 -0.25 -10.50
N SER A 127 19.15 -0.96 -9.99
CA SER A 127 19.25 -1.63 -8.70
C SER A 127 20.29 -2.75 -8.71
N ARG A 128 20.41 -3.49 -9.81
CA ARG A 128 21.49 -4.48 -10.00
C ARG A 128 22.88 -3.84 -10.00
N THR A 129 23.04 -2.66 -10.64
CA THR A 129 24.31 -1.92 -10.59
C THR A 129 24.63 -1.50 -9.15
N ILE A 130 23.66 -0.97 -8.41
CA ILE A 130 23.85 -0.60 -6.99
C ILE A 130 24.23 -1.84 -6.18
N ARG A 131 23.49 -2.95 -6.29
CA ARG A 131 23.78 -4.20 -5.57
C ARG A 131 25.19 -4.72 -5.84
N ARG A 132 25.58 -4.76 -7.12
CA ARG A 132 26.94 -5.22 -7.51
C ARG A 132 28.04 -4.31 -6.97
N ALA A 133 27.85 -2.99 -7.03
CA ALA A 133 28.83 -2.03 -6.53
C ALA A 133 28.99 -2.11 -5.00
N VAL A 134 27.90 -2.31 -4.26
CA VAL A 134 27.90 -2.46 -2.79
C VAL A 134 28.55 -3.79 -2.38
N ALA A 135 28.59 -4.80 -3.26
CA ALA A 135 29.20 -6.12 -3.07
C ALA A 135 28.84 -6.79 -1.73
N PRO A 136 27.55 -7.03 -1.43
CA PRO A 136 27.13 -7.63 -0.17
C PRO A 136 27.53 -9.10 -0.08
N ARG A 137 27.62 -9.65 1.14
CA ARG A 137 27.88 -11.07 1.40
C ARG A 137 26.69 -11.95 1.06
N ALA A 138 25.47 -11.44 1.21
CA ALA A 138 24.23 -12.10 0.86
C ALA A 138 23.26 -11.14 0.14
N TRP A 139 22.42 -11.68 -0.72
CA TRP A 139 21.45 -10.89 -1.44
C TRP A 139 20.37 -11.76 -2.08
N ALA A 140 19.24 -11.15 -2.40
CA ALA A 140 18.23 -11.76 -3.27
C ALA A 140 17.62 -10.71 -4.20
N SER A 141 17.23 -11.13 -5.40
CA SER A 141 16.62 -10.28 -6.41
C SER A 141 15.14 -10.61 -6.61
N PHE A 142 14.34 -9.56 -6.75
CA PHE A 142 12.89 -9.65 -6.93
C PHE A 142 12.52 -10.29 -8.27
N ASP A 143 11.65 -11.30 -8.27
CA ASP A 143 11.10 -11.83 -9.50
C ASP A 143 10.03 -10.87 -10.06
N ARG A 144 10.39 -10.16 -11.13
CA ARG A 144 9.53 -9.16 -11.77
C ARG A 144 8.42 -9.77 -12.62
N TYR A 145 8.58 -11.00 -13.05
CA TYR A 145 7.73 -11.65 -14.04
C TYR A 145 6.78 -12.70 -13.42
N SER A 146 6.97 -13.01 -12.16
CA SER A 146 6.07 -13.90 -11.44
C SER A 146 4.62 -13.41 -11.47
N PRO A 147 3.64 -14.30 -11.65
CA PRO A 147 2.22 -13.97 -11.60
C PRO A 147 1.73 -13.67 -10.17
N LEU A 148 2.54 -13.92 -9.17
CA LEU A 148 2.20 -13.70 -7.77
C LEU A 148 2.00 -12.21 -7.44
N SER A 149 1.24 -11.93 -6.39
CA SER A 149 1.08 -10.58 -5.87
C SER A 149 2.43 -9.95 -5.49
N ALA A 150 2.51 -8.63 -5.53
CA ALA A 150 3.73 -7.90 -5.17
C ALA A 150 4.20 -8.21 -3.74
N GLY A 151 3.26 -8.41 -2.81
CA GLY A 151 3.55 -8.80 -1.44
C GLY A 151 4.18 -10.18 -1.34
N GLU A 152 3.59 -11.18 -2.00
CA GLU A 152 4.13 -12.56 -1.98
C GLU A 152 5.49 -12.65 -2.66
N ARG A 153 5.70 -11.94 -3.77
CA ARG A 153 7.02 -11.82 -4.41
C ARG A 153 8.06 -11.22 -3.46
N THR A 154 7.67 -10.17 -2.69
CA THR A 154 8.55 -9.56 -1.68
C THR A 154 8.91 -10.57 -0.59
N ARG A 155 7.93 -11.31 -0.06
CA ARG A 155 8.13 -12.34 0.96
C ARG A 155 9.10 -13.43 0.48
N ARG A 156 8.90 -13.93 -0.74
CA ARG A 156 9.78 -14.96 -1.34
C ARG A 156 11.21 -14.44 -1.55
N THR A 157 11.36 -13.18 -1.98
CA THR A 157 12.70 -12.58 -2.14
C THR A 157 13.43 -12.50 -0.80
N ILE A 158 12.73 -12.12 0.28
CA ILE A 158 13.32 -12.07 1.62
C ILE A 158 13.69 -13.48 2.11
N ALA A 159 12.83 -14.47 1.87
CA ALA A 159 13.11 -15.88 2.21
C ALA A 159 14.32 -16.41 1.44
N ALA A 160 14.46 -16.11 0.15
CA ALA A 160 15.62 -16.47 -0.66
C ALA A 160 16.93 -15.83 -0.17
N ALA A 161 16.86 -14.65 0.47
CA ALA A 161 18.02 -14.05 1.14
C ALA A 161 18.38 -14.72 2.47
N GLY A 162 17.64 -15.75 2.91
CA GLY A 162 17.88 -16.49 4.15
C GLY A 162 17.01 -16.05 5.35
N PHE A 163 15.97 -15.22 5.15
CA PHE A 163 15.14 -14.71 6.23
C PHE A 163 13.67 -15.12 6.05
N SER A 164 13.24 -16.18 6.73
CA SER A 164 11.85 -16.64 6.70
C SER A 164 10.96 -15.78 7.60
N LEU A 165 9.96 -15.16 7.01
CA LEU A 165 8.97 -14.37 7.74
C LEU A 165 7.76 -15.24 8.08
N ALA A 166 7.58 -15.56 9.36
CA ALA A 166 6.43 -16.33 9.83
C ALA A 166 5.12 -15.56 9.70
N ARG A 167 5.15 -14.24 9.99
CA ARG A 167 3.99 -13.35 9.92
C ARG A 167 4.40 -11.95 9.46
N VAL A 168 3.59 -11.36 8.62
CA VAL A 168 3.73 -9.95 8.22
C VAL A 168 2.51 -9.20 8.73
N GLU A 169 2.72 -8.29 9.67
CA GLU A 169 1.65 -7.50 10.26
C GLU A 169 1.49 -6.19 9.51
N ALA A 170 0.24 -5.80 9.29
CA ALA A 170 -0.11 -4.50 8.74
C ALA A 170 -0.03 -3.43 9.85
N ALA A 171 1.19 -3.11 10.28
CA ALA A 171 1.45 -2.10 11.30
C ALA A 171 2.75 -1.37 10.98
N LEU A 172 2.67 -0.08 10.75
CA LEU A 172 3.82 0.75 10.39
C LEU A 172 4.17 1.69 11.56
N PRO A 173 5.34 1.52 12.20
CA PRO A 173 5.78 2.37 13.30
C PRO A 173 6.30 3.70 12.77
N LEU A 174 5.47 4.74 12.83
CA LEU A 174 5.83 6.09 12.38
C LEU A 174 6.82 6.76 13.34
N ARG A 175 7.70 7.61 12.81
CA ARG A 175 8.54 8.54 13.59
C ARG A 175 7.71 9.61 14.25
N ASP A 176 6.78 10.17 13.47
CA ASP A 176 5.82 11.17 13.89
C ASP A 176 4.40 10.68 13.57
N PRO A 177 3.71 10.08 14.54
CA PRO A 177 2.32 9.67 14.37
C PRO A 177 1.37 10.84 14.16
N ASP A 178 1.75 12.05 14.55
CA ASP A 178 0.93 13.25 14.50
C ASP A 178 1.20 14.14 13.27
N ALA A 179 2.07 13.71 12.35
CA ALA A 179 2.48 14.51 11.19
C ALA A 179 1.29 15.12 10.39
N GLY A 180 0.17 14.40 10.28
CA GLY A 180 -1.02 14.88 9.58
C GLY A 180 -2.10 15.52 10.47
N LEU A 181 -1.90 15.55 11.78
CA LEU A 181 -2.95 15.96 12.74
C LEU A 181 -3.36 17.43 12.58
N ALA A 182 -2.40 18.33 12.46
CA ALA A 182 -2.67 19.75 12.26
C ALA A 182 -3.45 20.00 10.96
N ILE A 183 -3.15 19.25 9.90
CA ILE A 183 -3.86 19.37 8.61
C ILE A 183 -5.32 18.94 8.76
N LEU A 184 -5.57 17.83 9.47
CA LEU A 184 -6.94 17.37 9.77
C LEU A 184 -7.73 18.41 10.58
N GLN A 185 -7.13 18.96 11.64
CA GLN A 185 -7.77 19.95 12.50
C GLN A 185 -8.06 21.26 11.75
N ASN A 186 -7.11 21.75 10.96
CA ASN A 186 -7.29 22.95 10.14
C ASN A 186 -8.36 22.74 9.05
N ALA A 187 -8.62 21.49 8.64
CA ALA A 187 -9.72 21.16 7.75
C ALA A 187 -11.08 21.05 8.44
N GLY A 188 -11.10 21.07 9.79
CA GLY A 188 -12.32 21.07 10.61
C GLY A 188 -12.64 19.72 11.28
N TRP A 189 -11.66 18.82 11.43
CA TRP A 189 -11.88 17.58 12.19
C TRP A 189 -11.99 17.87 13.68
N ASP A 190 -13.09 17.46 14.30
CA ASP A 190 -13.43 17.73 15.69
C ASP A 190 -12.83 16.76 16.72
N ARG A 191 -12.11 15.73 16.24
CA ARG A 191 -11.52 14.63 17.03
C ARG A 191 -12.51 13.70 17.75
N SER A 192 -13.75 14.12 17.97
CA SER A 192 -14.79 13.32 18.62
C SER A 192 -15.55 12.45 17.63
N SER A 193 -15.63 12.91 16.39
CA SER A 193 -16.24 12.18 15.28
C SER A 193 -15.32 11.09 14.75
N GLU A 194 -15.93 9.99 14.38
CA GLU A 194 -15.29 8.93 13.61
C GLU A 194 -14.75 9.51 12.28
N LEU A 195 -13.51 9.21 11.94
CA LEU A 195 -12.91 9.61 10.68
C LEU A 195 -13.05 8.50 9.63
N VAL A 196 -13.77 8.77 8.54
CA VAL A 196 -13.89 7.87 7.40
C VAL A 196 -13.24 8.50 6.18
N ILE A 197 -12.29 7.80 5.56
CA ILE A 197 -11.62 8.31 4.36
C ILE A 197 -12.33 7.80 3.12
N LEU A 198 -12.64 8.72 2.21
CA LEU A 198 -13.18 8.46 0.89
C LEU A 198 -12.10 8.76 -0.16
N SER A 199 -11.72 7.77 -0.97
CA SER A 199 -10.70 7.95 -1.99
C SER A 199 -11.22 7.56 -3.39
N PRO A 200 -12.00 8.44 -4.05
CA PRO A 200 -12.47 8.25 -5.41
C PRO A 200 -11.34 8.54 -6.43
N ALA A 201 -10.23 7.78 -6.33
CA ALA A 201 -8.94 8.08 -6.94
C ALA A 201 -8.53 7.08 -8.04
N GLY A 202 -9.46 6.34 -8.62
CA GLY A 202 -9.20 5.46 -9.76
C GLY A 202 -8.55 6.22 -10.92
N ALA A 203 -7.49 5.65 -11.48
CA ALA A 203 -6.67 6.32 -12.49
C ALA A 203 -7.38 6.60 -13.82
N PHE A 204 -8.46 5.85 -14.09
CA PHE A 204 -9.23 5.94 -15.33
C PHE A 204 -10.73 5.90 -15.05
N PRO A 205 -11.59 6.43 -15.95
CA PRO A 205 -13.05 6.40 -15.77
C PRO A 205 -13.60 5.00 -15.46
N SER A 206 -13.06 3.94 -16.11
CA SER A 206 -13.45 2.54 -15.88
C SER A 206 -13.07 1.97 -14.51
N ARG A 207 -12.36 2.72 -13.69
CA ARG A 207 -11.95 2.37 -12.33
C ARG A 207 -12.60 3.25 -11.27
N ASN A 208 -13.55 4.11 -11.68
CA ASN A 208 -14.22 5.02 -10.76
C ASN A 208 -15.63 4.49 -10.45
N TRP A 209 -15.92 4.33 -9.17
CA TRP A 209 -17.26 4.17 -8.67
C TRP A 209 -18.02 5.49 -8.78
N PRO A 210 -19.32 5.53 -9.14
CA PRO A 210 -20.05 6.77 -9.27
C PRO A 210 -19.94 7.65 -8.05
N LEU A 211 -19.67 8.95 -8.25
CA LEU A 211 -19.43 9.88 -7.15
C LEU A 211 -20.64 10.05 -6.25
N GLU A 212 -21.83 9.96 -6.83
CA GLU A 212 -23.14 9.98 -6.15
C GLU A 212 -23.25 8.84 -5.14
N ARG A 213 -22.66 7.68 -5.45
CA ARG A 213 -22.64 6.53 -4.56
C ARG A 213 -21.76 6.75 -3.32
N TYR A 214 -20.67 7.54 -3.45
CA TYR A 214 -19.88 7.97 -2.29
C TYR A 214 -20.69 8.88 -1.36
N ALA A 215 -21.47 9.80 -1.91
CA ALA A 215 -22.36 10.66 -1.12
C ALA A 215 -23.46 9.83 -0.43
N GLU A 216 -24.10 8.92 -1.18
CA GLU A 216 -25.10 8.01 -0.63
C GLU A 216 -24.51 7.12 0.47
N PHE A 217 -23.30 6.58 0.28
CA PHE A 217 -22.59 5.82 1.28
C PHE A 217 -22.39 6.65 2.56
N ALA A 218 -21.88 7.87 2.43
CA ALA A 218 -21.65 8.74 3.58
C ALA A 218 -22.94 9.08 4.35
N MET A 219 -24.03 9.39 3.65
CA MET A 219 -25.32 9.64 4.28
C MET A 219 -25.88 8.43 5.02
N ARG A 220 -25.69 7.22 4.47
CA ARG A 220 -26.14 5.98 5.13
C ARG A 220 -25.24 5.61 6.31
N TRP A 221 -23.93 5.78 6.16
CA TRP A 221 -22.95 5.52 7.22
C TRP A 221 -23.24 6.30 8.48
N GLN A 222 -23.73 7.53 8.34
CA GLN A 222 -24.06 8.42 9.47
C GLN A 222 -25.33 8.03 10.23
N ARG A 223 -26.11 7.08 9.74
CA ARG A 223 -27.32 6.64 10.47
C ARG A 223 -26.92 5.96 11.78
N GLY A 224 -27.15 6.68 12.91
CA GLY A 224 -26.76 6.24 14.25
C GLY A 224 -25.27 6.35 14.59
N ARG A 225 -24.48 7.07 13.76
CA ARG A 225 -23.02 7.28 13.95
C ARG A 225 -22.67 8.75 13.79
N THR A 226 -21.75 9.25 14.61
CA THR A 226 -21.17 10.59 14.42
C THR A 226 -19.86 10.44 13.65
N ALA A 227 -19.89 10.78 12.35
CA ALA A 227 -18.76 10.61 11.47
C ALA A 227 -18.49 11.86 10.63
N GLN A 228 -17.21 12.15 10.43
CA GLN A 228 -16.72 13.09 9.42
C GLN A 228 -15.97 12.31 8.34
N PHE A 229 -16.09 12.79 7.11
CA PHE A 229 -15.50 12.16 5.93
C PHE A 229 -14.34 13.01 5.42
N ALA A 230 -13.24 12.38 5.01
CA ALA A 230 -12.13 13.08 4.39
C ALA A 230 -11.89 12.56 2.97
N VAL A 231 -11.83 13.46 1.99
CA VAL A 231 -11.27 13.11 0.67
C VAL A 231 -9.77 13.34 0.73
N LEU A 232 -9.01 12.26 0.65
CA LEU A 232 -7.55 12.26 0.73
C LEU A 232 -6.94 11.72 -0.56
N GLY A 233 -5.91 12.36 -1.06
CA GLY A 233 -5.20 11.99 -2.27
C GLY A 233 -4.57 13.17 -3.00
N LEU A 234 -4.29 13.02 -4.29
CA LEU A 234 -3.64 14.04 -5.10
C LEU A 234 -4.60 15.21 -5.42
N ALA A 235 -4.03 16.36 -5.81
CA ALA A 235 -4.77 17.59 -6.12
C ALA A 235 -5.85 17.45 -7.22
N ASN A 236 -5.70 16.46 -8.11
CA ASN A 236 -6.72 16.18 -9.13
C ASN A 236 -8.07 15.74 -8.56
N LEU A 237 -8.13 15.39 -7.27
CA LEU A 237 -9.37 15.04 -6.57
C LEU A 237 -10.17 16.26 -6.08
N HIS A 238 -9.64 17.48 -6.12
CA HIS A 238 -10.34 18.69 -5.63
C HIS A 238 -11.74 18.83 -6.20
N ARG A 239 -11.93 18.58 -7.51
CA ARG A 239 -13.27 18.70 -8.13
C ARG A 239 -14.24 17.67 -7.53
N LYS A 240 -13.82 16.42 -7.35
CA LYS A 240 -14.64 15.37 -6.71
C LYS A 240 -14.93 15.68 -5.25
N ALA A 241 -13.93 16.19 -4.51
CA ALA A 241 -14.09 16.64 -3.13
C ALA A 241 -15.09 17.80 -3.03
N GLY A 242 -15.01 18.78 -3.93
CA GLY A 242 -15.97 19.90 -4.00
C GLY A 242 -17.41 19.44 -4.25
N SER A 243 -17.62 18.50 -5.17
CA SER A 243 -18.95 17.91 -5.43
C SER A 243 -19.49 17.18 -4.20
N LEU A 244 -18.67 16.39 -3.53
CA LEU A 244 -19.07 15.71 -2.30
C LEU A 244 -19.34 16.70 -1.16
N LYS A 245 -18.55 17.77 -1.05
CA LYS A 245 -18.72 18.81 -0.04
C LYS A 245 -20.02 19.61 -0.23
N ALA A 246 -20.46 19.80 -1.46
CA ALA A 246 -21.75 20.42 -1.75
C ALA A 246 -22.93 19.61 -1.19
N ILE A 247 -22.78 18.28 -1.09
CA ILE A 247 -23.83 17.38 -0.56
C ILE A 247 -23.68 17.18 0.96
N LEU A 248 -22.44 16.96 1.45
CA LEU A 248 -22.16 16.56 2.83
C LEU A 248 -21.87 17.74 3.77
N GLY A 249 -21.71 18.95 3.21
CA GLY A 249 -21.48 20.19 3.97
C GLY A 249 -20.17 20.15 4.79
N SER A 250 -20.25 20.63 6.02
CA SER A 250 -19.11 20.68 6.96
C SER A 250 -18.58 19.32 7.40
N ARG A 251 -19.34 18.25 7.15
CA ARG A 251 -18.92 16.89 7.46
C ARG A 251 -17.87 16.34 6.50
N LEU A 252 -17.65 16.99 5.35
CA LEU A 252 -16.59 16.63 4.42
C LEU A 252 -15.37 17.54 4.59
N LEU A 253 -14.25 16.91 4.86
CA LEU A 253 -12.93 17.52 4.93
C LEU A 253 -12.22 17.30 3.58
N ASP A 254 -11.94 18.40 2.86
CA ASP A 254 -11.18 18.33 1.60
C ASP A 254 -9.69 18.41 1.90
N LEU A 255 -9.02 17.26 1.82
CA LEU A 255 -7.58 17.09 2.00
C LEU A 255 -6.85 16.77 0.67
N ALA A 256 -7.55 16.87 -0.47
CA ALA A 256 -6.96 16.61 -1.77
C ALA A 256 -5.76 17.53 -2.02
N GLY A 257 -4.60 16.97 -2.36
CA GLY A 257 -3.37 17.71 -2.63
C GLY A 257 -2.77 18.50 -1.47
N ARG A 258 -3.27 18.29 -0.24
CA ARG A 258 -2.81 19.04 0.95
C ARG A 258 -1.85 18.29 1.83
N THR A 259 -1.51 17.06 1.46
CA THR A 259 -0.66 16.18 2.28
C THR A 259 0.52 15.64 1.49
N SER A 260 1.65 15.52 2.14
CA SER A 260 2.72 14.62 1.73
C SER A 260 2.32 13.16 1.96
N PRO A 261 3.02 12.18 1.39
CA PRO A 261 2.76 10.76 1.65
C PRO A 261 2.87 10.35 3.13
N SER A 262 3.79 10.92 3.88
CA SER A 262 3.95 10.67 5.32
C SER A 262 2.80 11.23 6.16
N GLU A 263 2.36 12.45 5.87
CA GLU A 263 1.19 13.05 6.49
C GLU A 263 -0.09 12.29 6.15
N ALA A 264 -0.25 11.88 4.87
CA ALA A 264 -1.37 11.05 4.44
C ALA A 264 -1.40 9.72 5.21
N LEU A 265 -0.24 9.07 5.41
CA LEU A 265 -0.13 7.84 6.19
C LEU A 265 -0.54 8.05 7.66
N SER A 266 -0.10 9.15 8.29
CA SER A 266 -0.48 9.53 9.66
C SER A 266 -2.00 9.76 9.78
N ILE A 267 -2.62 10.42 8.80
CA ILE A 267 -4.07 10.64 8.74
C ILE A 267 -4.81 9.31 8.56
N VAL A 268 -4.35 8.45 7.65
CA VAL A 268 -4.93 7.14 7.40
C VAL A 268 -4.95 6.29 8.67
N GLN A 269 -3.88 6.29 9.47
CA GLN A 269 -3.80 5.53 10.72
C GLN A 269 -4.82 5.97 11.79
N ARG A 270 -5.48 7.13 11.61
CA ARG A 270 -6.56 7.63 12.49
C ARG A 270 -7.96 7.27 11.99
N ALA A 271 -8.05 6.78 10.76
CA ALA A 271 -9.35 6.45 10.19
C ALA A 271 -9.89 5.14 10.76
N SER A 272 -11.20 5.10 10.99
CA SER A 272 -11.93 3.88 11.32
C SER A 272 -12.20 3.01 10.08
N LEU A 273 -12.26 3.65 8.91
CA LEU A 273 -12.49 3.00 7.62
C LEU A 273 -11.88 3.81 6.49
N VAL A 274 -11.34 3.12 5.50
CA VAL A 274 -10.98 3.69 4.20
C VAL A 274 -11.80 3.00 3.10
N LEU A 275 -12.66 3.77 2.44
CA LEU A 275 -13.36 3.36 1.21
C LEU A 275 -12.59 3.92 0.02
N THR A 276 -12.07 3.06 -0.82
CA THR A 276 -11.12 3.45 -1.86
C THR A 276 -11.32 2.69 -3.16
N GLU A 277 -10.88 3.27 -4.24
CA GLU A 277 -10.64 2.60 -5.52
C GLU A 277 -9.19 2.10 -5.61
N ASP A 278 -8.85 1.36 -6.68
CA ASP A 278 -7.49 0.89 -6.96
C ASP A 278 -6.54 2.09 -7.19
N CYS A 279 -5.86 2.51 -6.15
CA CYS A 279 -4.97 3.67 -6.13
C CYS A 279 -3.88 3.57 -5.05
N GLY A 280 -2.95 4.54 -5.04
CA GLY A 280 -1.85 4.57 -4.06
C GLY A 280 -2.31 4.66 -2.60
N LEU A 281 -3.41 5.37 -2.31
CA LEU A 281 -3.95 5.49 -0.96
C LEU A 281 -4.50 4.17 -0.42
N MET A 282 -5.07 3.33 -1.27
CA MET A 282 -5.48 1.98 -0.93
C MET A 282 -4.33 1.21 -0.27
N HIS A 283 -3.12 1.31 -0.84
CA HIS A 283 -1.96 0.63 -0.27
C HIS A 283 -1.57 1.22 1.07
N LEU A 284 -1.60 2.55 1.25
CA LEU A 284 -1.33 3.17 2.55
C LEU A 284 -2.31 2.68 3.62
N ALA A 285 -3.58 2.48 3.27
CA ALA A 285 -4.62 2.06 4.20
C ALA A 285 -4.38 0.62 4.71
N TRP A 286 -4.30 -0.35 3.80
CA TRP A 286 -4.19 -1.74 4.24
C TRP A 286 -2.85 -2.08 4.90
N ILE A 287 -1.72 -1.46 4.47
CA ILE A 287 -0.43 -1.69 5.14
C ILE A 287 -0.37 -1.10 6.55
N SER A 288 -1.30 -0.20 6.87
CA SER A 288 -1.43 0.42 8.21
C SER A 288 -2.35 -0.35 9.15
N GLY A 289 -2.97 -1.43 8.68
CA GLY A 289 -3.92 -2.21 9.47
C GLY A 289 -5.31 -1.56 9.60
N VAL A 290 -5.57 -0.48 8.88
CA VAL A 290 -6.87 0.22 8.92
C VAL A 290 -7.90 -0.56 8.11
N PRO A 291 -9.15 -0.72 8.62
CA PRO A 291 -10.24 -1.31 7.86
C PRO A 291 -10.34 -0.68 6.47
N THR A 292 -10.10 -1.48 5.42
CA THR A 292 -9.99 -1.01 4.03
C THR A 292 -10.98 -1.75 3.14
N LEU A 293 -11.94 -1.03 2.57
CA LEU A 293 -12.83 -1.55 1.54
C LEU A 293 -12.39 -0.98 0.19
N ALA A 294 -11.92 -1.86 -0.68
CA ALA A 294 -11.38 -1.50 -1.99
C ALA A 294 -12.31 -1.91 -3.13
N LEU A 295 -12.56 -1.00 -4.06
CA LEU A 295 -13.39 -1.18 -5.24
C LEU A 295 -12.49 -1.31 -6.47
N PHE A 296 -12.56 -2.45 -7.15
CA PHE A 296 -11.80 -2.74 -8.36
C PHE A 296 -12.73 -2.83 -9.57
N GLY A 297 -12.63 -1.85 -10.46
CA GLY A 297 -13.32 -1.85 -11.75
C GLY A 297 -12.58 -2.66 -12.80
N SER A 298 -11.97 -1.99 -13.79
CA SER A 298 -11.24 -2.62 -14.89
C SER A 298 -9.86 -3.17 -14.50
N SER A 299 -9.39 -2.94 -13.27
CA SER A 299 -8.05 -3.39 -12.84
C SER A 299 -7.98 -4.90 -12.64
N GLN A 300 -6.81 -5.46 -12.88
CA GLN A 300 -6.46 -6.82 -12.46
C GLN A 300 -6.25 -6.85 -10.95
N HIS A 301 -7.30 -7.19 -10.21
CA HIS A 301 -7.30 -7.15 -8.75
C HIS A 301 -6.20 -8.04 -8.13
N VAL A 302 -5.92 -9.22 -8.71
CA VAL A 302 -4.93 -10.19 -8.19
C VAL A 302 -3.53 -9.59 -8.03
N TRP A 303 -3.19 -8.52 -8.76
CA TRP A 303 -1.86 -7.91 -8.69
C TRP A 303 -1.65 -7.03 -7.46
N SER A 304 -2.73 -6.40 -6.99
CA SER A 304 -2.67 -5.33 -5.98
C SER A 304 -3.73 -5.41 -4.89
N THR A 305 -4.49 -6.52 -4.82
CA THR A 305 -5.50 -6.72 -3.77
C THR A 305 -4.90 -6.47 -2.39
N PRO A 306 -5.54 -5.65 -1.56
CA PRO A 306 -5.22 -5.51 -0.15
C PRO A 306 -5.28 -6.85 0.58
N LEU A 307 -4.32 -7.07 1.47
CA LEU A 307 -4.18 -8.32 2.21
C LEU A 307 -4.56 -8.13 3.69
N GLY A 308 -5.04 -9.20 4.31
CA GLY A 308 -5.35 -9.23 5.73
C GLY A 308 -6.85 -9.24 6.05
N GLN A 309 -7.20 -9.68 7.26
CA GLN A 309 -8.60 -9.80 7.70
C GLN A 309 -9.30 -8.44 7.88
N HIS A 310 -8.54 -7.35 7.94
CA HIS A 310 -9.02 -5.96 7.98
C HIS A 310 -9.30 -5.39 6.58
N THR A 311 -9.37 -6.22 5.54
CA THR A 311 -9.63 -5.76 4.18
C THR A 311 -10.80 -6.48 3.53
N VAL A 312 -11.51 -5.77 2.66
CA VAL A 312 -12.51 -6.30 1.74
C VAL A 312 -12.22 -5.75 0.34
N CYS A 313 -12.22 -6.63 -0.64
CA CYS A 313 -12.05 -6.27 -2.04
C CYS A 313 -13.31 -6.62 -2.83
N LEU A 314 -13.98 -5.61 -3.36
CA LEU A 314 -15.07 -5.77 -4.31
C LEU A 314 -14.52 -5.61 -5.72
N HIS A 315 -14.55 -6.67 -6.50
CA HIS A 315 -13.84 -6.74 -7.79
C HIS A 315 -14.73 -7.31 -8.90
N SER A 316 -14.24 -7.23 -10.12
CA SER A 316 -14.93 -7.67 -11.33
C SER A 316 -14.50 -9.04 -11.87
N GLY A 317 -13.70 -9.79 -11.10
CA GLY A 317 -13.11 -11.06 -11.58
C GLY A 317 -14.11 -12.17 -11.89
N ASP A 318 -15.36 -12.03 -11.48
CA ASP A 318 -16.50 -12.92 -11.79
C ASP A 318 -17.22 -12.57 -13.09
N LEU A 319 -16.87 -11.43 -13.72
CA LEU A 319 -17.46 -10.99 -14.97
C LEU A 319 -16.61 -11.45 -16.16
N ALA A 320 -17.24 -11.76 -17.28
CA ALA A 320 -16.55 -12.13 -18.52
C ALA A 320 -15.58 -11.04 -19.01
N CYS A 321 -15.87 -9.76 -18.73
CA CYS A 321 -15.00 -8.62 -19.01
C CYS A 321 -14.15 -8.20 -17.82
N GLY A 322 -14.14 -8.96 -16.73
CA GLY A 322 -13.43 -8.61 -15.50
C GLY A 322 -11.94 -8.44 -15.71
N GLY A 323 -11.36 -7.42 -15.05
CA GLY A 323 -9.93 -7.14 -15.18
C GLY A 323 -9.47 -6.73 -16.58
N CYS A 324 -10.34 -6.14 -17.40
CA CYS A 324 -10.08 -5.81 -18.81
C CYS A 324 -8.94 -4.78 -19.01
N MET A 325 -8.56 -4.03 -18.00
CA MET A 325 -7.54 -2.97 -18.03
C MET A 325 -7.87 -1.81 -18.98
N ASP A 326 -9.07 -1.77 -19.57
CA ASP A 326 -9.50 -0.71 -20.47
C ASP A 326 -9.59 0.62 -19.70
N ARG A 327 -9.17 1.71 -20.32
CA ARG A 327 -9.27 3.05 -19.72
C ARG A 327 -10.69 3.59 -19.69
N THR A 328 -11.49 3.16 -20.65
CA THR A 328 -12.91 3.48 -20.78
C THR A 328 -13.67 2.18 -20.95
N CYS A 329 -14.81 2.04 -20.26
CA CYS A 329 -15.63 0.84 -20.38
C CYS A 329 -16.17 0.68 -21.80
N ARG A 330 -15.94 -0.46 -22.44
CA ARG A 330 -16.41 -0.76 -23.80
C ARG A 330 -17.93 -0.84 -23.89
N TYR A 331 -18.62 -1.10 -22.79
CA TYR A 331 -20.08 -1.14 -22.69
C TYR A 331 -20.68 0.20 -22.26
N GLY A 332 -19.85 1.18 -21.88
CA GLY A 332 -20.27 2.52 -21.50
C GLY A 332 -20.82 2.68 -20.09
N ASP A 333 -21.24 1.60 -19.45
CA ASP A 333 -22.00 1.61 -18.18
C ASP A 333 -21.17 1.33 -16.93
N VAL A 334 -19.89 0.93 -17.09
CA VAL A 334 -19.01 0.53 -15.97
C VAL A 334 -19.70 -0.44 -15.00
N HIS A 335 -20.49 -1.38 -15.51
CA HIS A 335 -21.34 -2.28 -14.70
C HIS A 335 -20.55 -3.07 -13.65
N CYS A 336 -19.25 -3.29 -13.87
CA CYS A 336 -18.36 -3.91 -12.89
C CYS A 336 -18.31 -3.17 -11.54
N LEU A 337 -18.51 -1.85 -11.53
CA LEU A 337 -18.61 -1.03 -10.32
C LEU A 337 -20.05 -0.60 -10.03
N ASN A 338 -20.84 -0.29 -11.07
CA ASN A 338 -22.23 0.16 -10.90
C ASN A 338 -23.14 -0.88 -10.23
N ARG A 339 -22.81 -2.17 -10.30
CA ARG A 339 -23.53 -3.23 -9.58
C ARG A 339 -23.43 -3.12 -8.05
N TYR A 340 -22.41 -2.43 -7.53
CA TYR A 340 -22.25 -2.22 -6.09
C TYR A 340 -23.06 -0.99 -5.66
N THR A 341 -24.24 -1.21 -5.07
CA THR A 341 -25.05 -0.14 -4.51
C THR A 341 -24.43 0.42 -3.24
N ALA A 342 -24.79 1.65 -2.85
CA ALA A 342 -24.30 2.25 -1.61
C ALA A 342 -24.73 1.42 -0.38
N ASP A 343 -25.94 0.85 -0.37
CA ASP A 343 -26.41 -0.01 0.73
C ASP A 343 -25.54 -1.26 0.88
N TYR A 344 -25.24 -1.94 -0.22
CA TYR A 344 -24.35 -3.10 -0.21
C TYR A 344 -22.95 -2.76 0.31
N VAL A 345 -22.37 -1.63 -0.15
CA VAL A 345 -21.04 -1.20 0.29
C VAL A 345 -21.04 -0.82 1.77
N VAL A 346 -22.09 -0.16 2.26
CA VAL A 346 -22.24 0.16 3.71
C VAL A 346 -22.31 -1.11 4.54
N GLU A 347 -23.13 -2.09 4.15
CA GLU A 347 -23.25 -3.37 4.85
C GLU A 347 -21.88 -4.06 4.98
N ARG A 348 -21.14 -4.15 3.85
CA ARG A 348 -19.79 -4.75 3.83
C ARG A 348 -18.79 -3.98 4.67
N ALA A 349 -18.88 -2.64 4.66
CA ALA A 349 -18.00 -1.78 5.46
C ALA A 349 -18.27 -1.92 6.97
N LEU A 350 -19.54 -1.98 7.38
CA LEU A 350 -19.92 -2.18 8.80
C LEU A 350 -19.41 -3.53 9.31
N ALA A 351 -19.66 -4.61 8.55
CA ALA A 351 -19.17 -5.95 8.89
C ALA A 351 -17.63 -6.00 8.99
N LEU A 352 -16.94 -5.25 8.11
CA LEU A 352 -15.48 -5.15 8.12
C LEU A 352 -14.97 -4.45 9.38
N VAL A 353 -15.55 -3.30 9.74
CA VAL A 353 -15.14 -2.53 10.94
C VAL A 353 -15.40 -3.34 12.19
N GLU A 354 -16.55 -3.99 12.31
CA GLU A 354 -16.88 -4.85 13.45
C GLU A 354 -15.90 -6.02 13.60
N ARG A 355 -15.59 -6.70 12.50
CA ARG A 355 -14.59 -7.79 12.50
C ARG A 355 -13.20 -7.28 12.93
N SER A 356 -12.80 -6.13 12.43
CA SER A 356 -11.48 -5.55 12.76
C SER A 356 -11.38 -5.15 14.23
N SER A 357 -12.44 -4.61 14.81
CA SER A 357 -12.50 -4.27 16.24
C SER A 357 -12.38 -5.51 17.12
N ARG A 358 -13.08 -6.60 16.77
CA ARG A 358 -12.98 -7.89 17.49
C ARG A 358 -11.57 -8.50 17.45
N LEU A 359 -10.85 -8.30 16.34
CA LEU A 359 -9.46 -8.77 16.19
C LEU A 359 -8.51 -7.97 17.08
N ALA A 360 -8.68 -6.65 17.14
CA ALA A 360 -7.87 -5.78 18.00
C ALA A 360 -8.01 -6.14 19.48
N THR A 361 -9.24 -6.47 19.94
CA THR A 361 -9.51 -6.86 21.34
C THR A 361 -8.90 -8.22 21.72
N LYS A 362 -8.65 -9.12 20.76
CA LYS A 362 -8.05 -10.45 21.04
C LYS A 362 -6.51 -10.45 21.15
N ILE A 363 -5.87 -9.32 20.85
CA ILE A 363 -4.40 -9.18 20.84
C ILE A 363 -3.90 -8.50 22.13
N ILE A 364 -4.81 -7.93 22.91
CA ILE A 364 -4.56 -7.35 24.25
C ILE A 364 -4.83 -8.44 25.32
#